data_db53902dba6772f2cf226e6bd7276ff2
#
_entry.id   db53902dba6772f2cf226e6bd7276ff2
#
_cell.length_a   1.000
_cell.length_b   1.000
_cell.length_c   1.000
_cell.angle_alpha   90.00
_cell.angle_beta   90.00
_cell.angle_gamma   90.00
#
_symmetry.space_group_name_H-M   'P 1'
#
loop_
_entity.id
_entity.type
_entity.pdbx_description
1 polymer ?
#
loop_
_entity_poly.entity_id
_entity_poly.type
_entity_poly.pdbx_seq_one_letter_code
_entity_poly.pdbx_strand_id
1 'polypeptide(L)'
;GRTGRKTDQKKYEILAEDCKEQYNHLLLKKHPVTGEWYYQSWESDDDEIIQGNQAVPLQFGLVPEDKKASVEKSFLESVKEHRFLAGEIALPYIFRTLGELGEMDIVHDMILQKEHPSYYRFVEKGETCLPEFWSDEARSRDHDMMGSILEWFYRYVAGISSEDGYSSIRIEPRLPKALDWAECRYQSLTGLVEVSVRRKEGGRLEVSCRIPANTVGTLEVNGKTVVLTGGITYRVS
;
A
#
# COMPACT_ATOMS: atom_id res chain seq x y z
N GLY A 1 -14.45 20.76 -4.55
CA GLY A 1 -14.09 20.11 -3.35
C GLY A 1 -15.16 20.06 -2.27
N ARG A 2 -14.93 19.23 -1.27
CA ARG A 2 -15.85 18.94 -0.15
C ARG A 2 -16.20 20.17 0.72
N THR A 3 -15.36 21.21 0.70
CA THR A 3 -15.56 22.44 1.50
C THR A 3 -16.35 23.54 0.79
N GLY A 4 -16.71 23.37 -0.49
CA GLY A 4 -17.41 24.37 -1.30
C GLY A 4 -16.55 25.58 -1.72
N ARG A 5 -15.26 25.62 -1.37
CA ARG A 5 -14.32 26.73 -1.71
C ARG A 5 -13.80 26.60 -3.14
N LYS A 6 -14.63 26.93 -4.11
CA LYS A 6 -14.31 26.74 -5.55
C LYS A 6 -13.06 27.50 -6.02
N THR A 7 -12.83 28.72 -5.51
CA THR A 7 -11.66 29.55 -5.85
C THR A 7 -10.37 28.89 -5.35
N ASP A 8 -10.36 28.41 -4.10
CA ASP A 8 -9.23 27.72 -3.52
C ASP A 8 -8.98 26.39 -4.26
N GLN A 9 -10.05 25.66 -4.56
CA GLN A 9 -9.95 24.42 -5.34
C GLN A 9 -9.22 24.66 -6.65
N LYS A 10 -9.67 25.60 -7.47
CA LYS A 10 -9.05 25.92 -8.76
C LYS A 10 -7.58 26.34 -8.62
N LYS A 11 -7.28 27.16 -7.58
CA LYS A 11 -5.89 27.56 -7.29
C LYS A 11 -4.98 26.38 -7.02
N TYR A 12 -5.43 25.44 -6.18
CA TYR A 12 -4.63 24.25 -5.84
C TYR A 12 -4.56 23.21 -6.96
N GLU A 13 -5.59 23.13 -7.79
CA GLU A 13 -5.55 22.29 -9.02
C GLU A 13 -4.46 22.77 -9.99
N ILE A 14 -4.39 24.10 -10.22
CA ILE A 14 -3.34 24.69 -11.07
C ILE A 14 -1.95 24.45 -10.45
N LEU A 15 -1.80 24.73 -9.15
CA LEU A 15 -0.54 24.52 -8.47
C LEU A 15 -0.09 23.04 -8.49
N ALA A 16 -1.03 22.10 -8.34
CA ALA A 16 -0.72 20.68 -8.41
C ALA A 16 -0.23 20.28 -9.80
N GLU A 17 -0.83 20.80 -10.87
CA GLU A 17 -0.40 20.50 -12.23
C GLU A 17 0.98 21.10 -12.52
N ASP A 18 1.22 22.37 -12.14
CA ASP A 18 2.52 23.02 -12.27
C ASP A 18 3.62 22.23 -11.50
N CYS A 19 3.31 21.80 -10.28
CA CYS A 19 4.22 20.95 -9.47
C CYS A 19 4.52 19.62 -10.19
N LYS A 20 3.49 18.96 -10.73
CA LYS A 20 3.63 17.71 -11.47
C LYS A 20 4.54 17.87 -12.69
N GLU A 21 4.31 18.93 -13.49
CA GLU A 21 5.15 19.22 -14.67
C GLU A 21 6.60 19.44 -14.28
N GLN A 22 6.85 20.29 -13.27
CA GLN A 22 8.21 20.57 -12.80
C GLN A 22 8.89 19.34 -12.19
N TYR A 23 8.17 18.55 -11.41
CA TYR A 23 8.68 17.33 -10.82
C TYR A 23 9.14 16.32 -11.90
N ASN A 24 8.31 16.11 -12.92
CA ASN A 24 8.65 15.23 -14.03
C ASN A 24 9.80 15.79 -14.89
N HIS A 25 9.81 17.09 -15.14
CA HIS A 25 10.89 17.74 -15.92
C HIS A 25 12.26 17.58 -15.24
N LEU A 26 12.31 17.74 -13.93
CA LEU A 26 13.55 17.71 -13.17
C LEU A 26 14.04 16.27 -12.89
N LEU A 27 13.15 15.38 -12.49
CA LEU A 27 13.52 14.11 -11.85
C LEU A 27 13.23 12.86 -12.68
N LEU A 28 12.27 12.91 -13.63
CA LEU A 28 11.94 11.74 -14.44
C LEU A 28 12.99 11.56 -15.53
N LYS A 29 13.76 10.48 -15.43
CA LYS A 29 14.89 10.17 -16.32
C LYS A 29 14.73 8.78 -16.94
N LYS A 30 15.51 8.52 -17.96
CA LYS A 30 15.64 7.19 -18.53
C LYS A 30 16.94 6.56 -18.00
N HIS A 31 16.82 5.43 -17.36
CA HIS A 31 17.97 4.74 -16.75
C HIS A 31 18.95 4.29 -17.88
N PRO A 32 20.23 4.61 -17.77
CA PRO A 32 21.19 4.42 -18.87
C PRO A 32 21.45 2.94 -19.20
N VAL A 33 21.32 2.05 -18.21
CA VAL A 33 21.59 0.62 -18.38
C VAL A 33 20.33 -0.14 -18.76
N THR A 34 19.24 0.02 -17.99
CA THR A 34 18.00 -0.75 -18.21
C THR A 34 17.12 -0.17 -19.32
N GLY A 35 17.26 1.13 -19.59
CA GLY A 35 16.40 1.86 -20.52
C GLY A 35 14.99 2.16 -19.97
N GLU A 36 14.69 1.75 -18.74
CA GLU A 36 13.40 2.04 -18.09
C GLU A 36 13.35 3.47 -17.56
N TRP A 37 12.13 4.00 -17.42
CA TRP A 37 11.93 5.29 -16.77
C TRP A 37 11.94 5.15 -15.25
N TYR A 38 12.56 6.13 -14.56
CA TYR A 38 12.63 6.20 -13.11
C TYR A 38 12.75 7.64 -12.63
N TYR A 39 12.48 7.90 -11.38
CA TYR A 39 12.75 9.19 -10.74
C TYR A 39 14.11 9.15 -10.05
N GLN A 40 15.02 9.95 -10.57
CA GLN A 40 16.36 10.11 -10.01
C GLN A 40 16.29 10.89 -8.70
N SER A 41 17.23 10.65 -7.80
CA SER A 41 17.43 11.50 -6.62
C SER A 41 17.86 12.90 -7.04
N TRP A 42 17.34 13.91 -6.38
CA TRP A 42 17.81 15.27 -6.55
C TRP A 42 19.14 15.54 -5.81
N GLU A 43 19.49 14.67 -4.87
CA GLU A 43 20.70 14.80 -4.04
C GLU A 43 21.94 14.18 -4.68
N SER A 44 21.75 13.37 -5.71
CA SER A 44 22.82 12.60 -6.33
C SER A 44 22.60 12.49 -7.84
N ASP A 45 23.69 12.55 -8.59
CA ASP A 45 23.70 12.34 -10.05
C ASP A 45 23.92 10.85 -10.42
N ASP A 46 23.96 9.95 -9.44
CA ASP A 46 24.03 8.53 -9.72
C ASP A 46 22.69 7.99 -10.22
N ASP A 47 22.75 6.81 -10.85
CA ASP A 47 21.59 6.16 -11.46
C ASP A 47 20.90 5.18 -10.49
N GLU A 48 21.12 5.32 -9.17
CA GLU A 48 20.50 4.47 -8.16
C GLU A 48 18.98 4.66 -8.13
N ILE A 49 18.24 3.55 -8.18
CA ILE A 49 16.78 3.56 -8.12
C ILE A 49 16.33 3.51 -6.67
N ILE A 50 16.16 4.68 -6.06
CA ILE A 50 15.65 4.81 -4.70
C ILE A 50 14.15 4.51 -4.70
N GLN A 51 13.72 3.54 -3.90
CA GLN A 51 12.35 3.02 -3.85
C GLN A 51 11.31 4.11 -3.55
N GLY A 52 11.60 4.98 -2.58
CA GLY A 52 10.71 6.07 -2.20
C GLY A 52 10.48 7.07 -3.33
N ASN A 53 11.53 7.35 -4.11
CA ASN A 53 11.45 8.26 -5.26
C ASN A 53 10.55 7.72 -6.38
N GLN A 54 10.30 6.41 -6.43
CA GLN A 54 9.38 5.79 -7.38
C GLN A 54 7.97 5.67 -6.77
N ALA A 55 7.86 5.18 -5.53
CA ALA A 55 6.57 4.91 -4.89
C ALA A 55 5.75 6.19 -4.65
N VAL A 56 6.38 7.27 -4.23
CA VAL A 56 5.68 8.54 -3.95
C VAL A 56 5.02 9.11 -5.22
N PRO A 57 5.71 9.33 -6.35
CA PRO A 57 5.05 9.84 -7.55
C PRO A 57 4.00 8.87 -8.12
N LEU A 58 4.17 7.55 -7.99
CA LEU A 58 3.14 6.58 -8.36
C LEU A 58 1.86 6.79 -7.54
N GLN A 59 1.98 6.94 -6.22
CA GLN A 59 0.85 7.11 -5.32
C GLN A 59 0.14 8.46 -5.47
N PHE A 60 0.85 9.52 -5.82
CA PHE A 60 0.28 10.85 -6.05
C PHE A 60 -0.17 11.10 -7.49
N GLY A 61 -0.07 10.09 -8.38
CA GLY A 61 -0.48 10.24 -9.77
C GLY A 61 0.36 11.25 -10.56
N LEU A 62 1.63 11.43 -10.18
CA LEU A 62 2.54 12.34 -10.86
C LEU A 62 3.11 11.74 -12.15
N VAL A 63 3.23 10.41 -12.19
CA VAL A 63 3.83 9.69 -13.32
C VAL A 63 2.97 9.84 -14.57
N PRO A 64 3.55 10.25 -15.73
CA PRO A 64 2.85 10.24 -17.01
C PRO A 64 2.37 8.83 -17.36
N GLU A 65 1.15 8.71 -17.90
CA GLU A 65 0.52 7.41 -18.16
C GLU A 65 1.34 6.51 -19.08
N ASP A 66 1.96 7.10 -20.10
CA ASP A 66 2.83 6.39 -21.06
C ASP A 66 4.15 5.89 -20.46
N LYS A 67 4.49 6.30 -19.25
CA LYS A 67 5.72 5.91 -18.52
C LYS A 67 5.45 5.09 -17.27
N LYS A 68 4.19 4.99 -16.89
CA LYS A 68 3.79 4.38 -15.61
C LYS A 68 4.28 2.94 -15.47
N ALA A 69 4.05 2.10 -16.47
CA ALA A 69 4.49 0.71 -16.46
C ALA A 69 6.02 0.56 -16.33
N SER A 70 6.79 1.50 -16.92
CA SER A 70 8.24 1.51 -16.84
C SER A 70 8.73 1.90 -15.43
N VAL A 71 8.10 2.92 -14.82
CA VAL A 71 8.41 3.33 -13.44
C VAL A 71 8.01 2.24 -12.43
N GLU A 72 6.85 1.59 -12.61
CA GLU A 72 6.43 0.45 -11.80
C GLU A 72 7.44 -0.69 -11.88
N LYS A 73 7.96 -0.98 -13.08
CA LYS A 73 8.98 -2.00 -13.28
C LYS A 73 10.29 -1.64 -12.56
N SER A 74 10.79 -0.41 -12.72
CA SER A 74 11.99 0.07 -12.01
C SER A 74 11.83 -0.02 -10.50
N PHE A 75 10.66 0.36 -9.98
CA PHE A 75 10.32 0.22 -8.56
C PHE A 75 10.37 -1.24 -8.10
N LEU A 76 9.71 -2.16 -8.81
CA LEU A 76 9.65 -3.58 -8.45
C LEU A 76 11.03 -4.26 -8.50
N GLU A 77 11.84 -3.93 -9.49
CA GLU A 77 13.22 -4.44 -9.59
C GLU A 77 14.05 -4.00 -8.40
N SER A 78 14.00 -2.71 -8.02
CA SER A 78 14.70 -2.19 -6.84
C SER A 78 14.22 -2.85 -5.53
N VAL A 79 12.92 -3.06 -5.37
CA VAL A 79 12.39 -3.75 -4.16
C VAL A 79 12.84 -5.20 -4.09
N LYS A 80 12.87 -5.92 -5.21
CA LYS A 80 13.34 -7.32 -5.27
C LYS A 80 14.83 -7.45 -5.00
N GLU A 81 15.63 -6.49 -5.44
CA GLU A 81 17.08 -6.49 -5.27
C GLU A 81 17.50 -6.08 -3.84
N HIS A 82 16.91 -5.02 -3.32
CA HIS A 82 17.39 -4.35 -2.12
C HIS A 82 16.47 -4.47 -0.91
N ARG A 83 15.30 -5.10 -1.06
CA ARG A 83 14.27 -5.22 -0.01
C ARG A 83 13.74 -3.82 0.39
N PHE A 84 13.26 -3.63 1.65
CA PHE A 84 12.77 -2.33 2.12
C PHE A 84 13.93 -1.45 2.63
N LEU A 85 14.46 -0.57 1.80
CA LEU A 85 15.49 0.38 2.20
C LEU A 85 14.94 1.68 2.80
N ALA A 86 13.66 1.93 2.62
CA ALA A 86 13.06 3.19 3.01
C ALA A 86 12.80 3.29 4.51
N GLY A 87 12.92 4.52 5.02
CA GLY A 87 12.44 4.91 6.33
C GLY A 87 10.99 5.41 6.32
N GLU A 88 10.61 6.12 7.37
CA GLU A 88 9.27 6.59 7.72
C GLU A 88 8.44 7.15 6.56
N ILE A 89 9.00 8.14 5.86
CA ILE A 89 8.22 8.93 4.90
C ILE A 89 7.81 8.11 3.69
N ALA A 90 8.70 7.28 3.16
CA ALA A 90 8.46 6.55 1.93
C ALA A 90 7.83 5.16 2.14
N LEU A 91 8.03 4.55 3.30
CA LEU A 91 7.59 3.19 3.59
C LEU A 91 6.07 2.97 3.39
N PRO A 92 5.16 3.86 3.83
CA PRO A 92 3.73 3.71 3.57
C PRO A 92 3.39 3.65 2.09
N TYR A 93 4.06 4.47 1.27
CA TYR A 93 3.82 4.50 -0.18
C TYR A 93 4.38 3.26 -0.88
N ILE A 94 5.48 2.70 -0.38
CA ILE A 94 6.02 1.41 -0.86
C ILE A 94 4.99 0.30 -0.62
N PHE A 95 4.45 0.18 0.59
CA PHE A 95 3.42 -0.83 0.90
C PHE A 95 2.15 -0.66 0.06
N ARG A 96 1.69 0.58 -0.11
CA ARG A 96 0.52 0.87 -0.96
C ARG A 96 0.79 0.50 -2.41
N THR A 97 1.93 0.90 -2.96
CA THR A 97 2.28 0.59 -4.35
C THR A 97 2.37 -0.93 -4.57
N LEU A 98 3.05 -1.66 -3.68
CA LEU A 98 3.11 -3.13 -3.77
C LEU A 98 1.72 -3.77 -3.65
N GLY A 99 0.88 -3.28 -2.73
CA GLY A 99 -0.49 -3.76 -2.57
C GLY A 99 -1.36 -3.51 -3.80
N GLU A 100 -1.25 -2.34 -4.43
CA GLU A 100 -1.98 -1.98 -5.66
C GLU A 100 -1.51 -2.80 -6.87
N LEU A 101 -0.21 -3.06 -6.97
CA LEU A 101 0.38 -3.93 -7.99
C LEU A 101 0.09 -5.43 -7.75
N GLY A 102 -0.48 -5.79 -6.59
CA GLY A 102 -0.79 -7.19 -6.24
C GLY A 102 0.41 -8.00 -5.78
N GLU A 103 1.53 -7.36 -5.48
CA GLU A 103 2.80 -7.99 -5.05
C GLU A 103 2.76 -8.35 -3.55
N MET A 104 1.73 -9.11 -3.17
CA MET A 104 1.45 -9.48 -1.78
C MET A 104 2.53 -10.37 -1.18
N ASP A 105 3.09 -11.28 -1.99
CA ASP A 105 4.12 -12.23 -1.54
C ASP A 105 5.42 -11.51 -1.19
N ILE A 106 5.81 -10.47 -1.94
CA ILE A 106 7.01 -9.67 -1.67
C ILE A 106 6.93 -9.05 -0.26
N VAL A 107 5.81 -8.41 0.06
CA VAL A 107 5.61 -7.81 1.40
C VAL A 107 5.62 -8.88 2.49
N HIS A 108 4.92 -9.99 2.27
CA HIS A 108 4.85 -11.09 3.23
C HIS A 108 6.24 -11.68 3.53
N ASP A 109 7.03 -11.95 2.49
CA ASP A 109 8.36 -12.54 2.62
C ASP A 109 9.32 -11.60 3.37
N MET A 110 9.22 -10.29 3.10
CA MET A 110 10.02 -9.28 3.80
C MET A 110 9.63 -9.11 5.27
N ILE A 111 8.34 -9.29 5.62
CA ILE A 111 7.90 -9.29 7.02
C ILE A 111 8.59 -10.41 7.79
N LEU A 112 8.72 -11.61 7.18
CA LEU A 112 9.15 -12.83 7.84
C LEU A 112 10.64 -13.14 7.72
N GLN A 113 11.41 -12.37 6.97
CA GLN A 113 12.85 -12.64 6.84
C GLN A 113 13.59 -12.45 8.18
N LYS A 114 14.72 -13.15 8.35
CA LYS A 114 15.46 -13.17 9.63
C LYS A 114 16.42 -12.00 9.82
N GLU A 115 16.82 -11.37 8.73
CA GLU A 115 17.77 -10.26 8.75
C GLU A 115 17.10 -8.96 8.34
N HIS A 116 17.60 -7.84 8.86
CA HIS A 116 17.09 -6.52 8.47
C HIS A 116 17.25 -6.24 6.96
N PRO A 117 16.31 -5.49 6.39
CA PRO A 117 15.06 -4.94 6.99
C PRO A 117 14.01 -6.03 7.24
N SER A 118 13.51 -6.16 8.46
CA SER A 118 12.56 -7.22 8.84
C SER A 118 11.75 -6.87 10.08
N TYR A 119 10.43 -7.08 10.02
CA TYR A 119 9.58 -7.01 11.22
C TYR A 119 9.78 -8.21 12.13
N TYR A 120 9.93 -9.41 11.54
CA TYR A 120 10.16 -10.64 12.31
C TYR A 120 11.42 -10.54 13.16
N ARG A 121 12.47 -9.89 12.67
CA ARG A 121 13.70 -9.69 13.43
C ARG A 121 13.47 -8.95 14.73
N PHE A 122 12.62 -7.94 14.76
CA PHE A 122 12.26 -7.23 15.98
C PHE A 122 11.52 -8.13 16.97
N VAL A 123 10.56 -8.93 16.48
CA VAL A 123 9.84 -9.90 17.30
C VAL A 123 10.78 -10.98 17.85
N GLU A 124 11.68 -11.52 17.03
CA GLU A 124 12.67 -12.54 17.45
C GLU A 124 13.60 -12.02 18.54
N LYS A 125 13.94 -10.73 18.51
CA LYS A 125 14.73 -10.06 19.56
C LYS A 125 13.94 -9.73 20.83
N GLY A 126 12.64 -9.95 20.82
CA GLY A 126 11.77 -9.65 21.96
C GLY A 126 11.42 -8.17 22.10
N GLU A 127 11.55 -7.38 21.02
CA GLU A 127 11.11 -5.99 21.01
C GLU A 127 9.61 -5.91 21.16
N THR A 128 9.14 -5.03 22.01
CA THR A 128 7.70 -4.81 22.28
C THR A 128 7.14 -3.60 21.55
N CYS A 129 8.01 -2.79 20.97
CA CYS A 129 7.69 -1.59 20.18
C CYS A 129 8.50 -1.61 18.89
N LEU A 130 8.07 -0.85 17.89
CA LEU A 130 8.81 -0.69 16.65
C LEU A 130 9.90 0.38 16.82
N PRO A 131 11.15 0.10 16.40
CA PRO A 131 12.23 1.04 16.47
C PRO A 131 12.25 2.02 15.29
N GLU A 132 13.12 3.03 15.38
CA GLU A 132 13.30 4.09 14.39
C GLU A 132 13.96 3.59 13.08
N PHE A 133 14.84 2.58 13.16
CA PHE A 133 15.62 2.09 12.02
C PHE A 133 15.54 0.57 11.89
N TRP A 134 15.79 0.06 10.69
CA TRP A 134 16.02 -1.36 10.43
C TRP A 134 17.35 -1.83 11.03
N SER A 135 17.46 -1.80 12.36
CA SER A 135 18.67 -2.14 13.10
C SER A 135 18.36 -2.64 14.50
N ASP A 136 19.10 -3.66 14.92
CA ASP A 136 19.07 -4.15 16.31
C ASP A 136 19.57 -3.09 17.34
N GLU A 137 20.27 -2.05 16.86
CA GLU A 137 20.90 -0.99 17.67
C GLU A 137 20.19 0.36 17.52
N ALA A 138 18.94 0.38 17.07
CA ALA A 138 18.18 1.62 16.91
C ALA A 138 18.08 2.39 18.24
N ARG A 139 18.29 3.71 18.18
CA ARG A 139 18.29 4.60 19.36
C ARG A 139 16.91 4.71 19.99
N SER A 140 15.90 4.97 19.17
CA SER A 140 14.50 5.01 19.59
C SER A 140 13.89 3.64 19.43
N ARG A 141 13.20 3.18 20.49
CA ARG A 141 12.52 1.87 20.53
C ARG A 141 11.03 2.00 20.80
N ASP A 142 10.49 3.19 20.59
CA ASP A 142 9.06 3.50 20.63
C ASP A 142 8.81 4.54 19.54
N HIS A 143 8.78 4.05 18.29
CA HIS A 143 8.70 4.89 17.10
C HIS A 143 7.63 4.35 16.15
N ASP A 144 6.73 5.22 15.70
CA ASP A 144 5.61 4.85 14.84
C ASP A 144 5.99 4.67 13.35
N MET A 145 7.21 5.03 12.98
CA MET A 145 7.71 5.04 11.60
C MET A 145 7.44 3.76 10.82
N MET A 146 7.70 2.62 11.46
CA MET A 146 7.50 1.30 10.85
C MET A 146 6.05 0.80 10.94
N GLY A 147 5.17 1.52 11.66
CA GLY A 147 3.79 1.11 11.91
C GLY A 147 2.87 1.10 10.68
N SER A 148 3.31 1.72 9.58
CA SER A 148 2.54 1.77 8.33
C SER A 148 2.20 0.40 7.73
N ILE A 149 2.91 -0.66 8.11
CA ILE A 149 2.59 -2.04 7.73
C ILE A 149 1.17 -2.46 8.16
N LEU A 150 0.63 -1.88 9.23
CA LEU A 150 -0.74 -2.16 9.67
C LEU A 150 -1.77 -1.78 8.61
N GLU A 151 -1.57 -0.68 7.87
CA GLU A 151 -2.44 -0.33 6.76
C GLU A 151 -2.46 -1.43 5.69
N TRP A 152 -1.31 -2.04 5.40
CA TRP A 152 -1.23 -3.11 4.40
C TRP A 152 -2.08 -4.33 4.79
N PHE A 153 -2.08 -4.74 6.07
CA PHE A 153 -2.93 -5.82 6.55
C PHE A 153 -4.43 -5.51 6.40
N TYR A 154 -4.85 -4.30 6.80
CA TYR A 154 -6.26 -3.91 6.70
C TYR A 154 -6.70 -3.66 5.27
N ARG A 155 -5.92 -2.88 4.51
CA ARG A 155 -6.29 -2.40 3.18
C ARG A 155 -6.15 -3.46 2.10
N TYR A 156 -5.15 -4.32 2.19
CA TYR A 156 -4.86 -5.30 1.13
C TYR A 156 -5.12 -6.74 1.57
N VAL A 157 -4.61 -7.21 2.70
CA VAL A 157 -4.85 -8.60 3.13
C VAL A 157 -6.32 -8.81 3.45
N ALA A 158 -6.92 -7.98 4.30
CA ALA A 158 -8.35 -7.99 4.57
C ALA A 158 -9.18 -7.29 3.47
N GLY A 159 -8.55 -6.41 2.69
CA GLY A 159 -9.14 -5.72 1.55
C GLY A 159 -10.10 -4.59 1.91
N ILE A 160 -10.04 -4.02 3.11
CA ILE A 160 -10.99 -3.00 3.57
C ILE A 160 -10.54 -1.61 3.12
N SER A 161 -11.36 -0.93 2.32
CA SER A 161 -11.10 0.45 1.89
C SER A 161 -12.38 1.29 1.81
N SER A 162 -12.22 2.62 1.87
CA SER A 162 -13.27 3.60 1.71
C SER A 162 -12.68 4.95 1.33
N GLU A 163 -13.39 5.72 0.51
CA GLU A 163 -12.99 7.08 0.12
C GLU A 163 -13.90 8.19 0.70
N ASP A 164 -14.97 7.81 1.40
CA ASP A 164 -16.02 8.70 1.89
C ASP A 164 -16.30 8.60 3.40
N GLY A 165 -15.27 8.26 4.19
CA GLY A 165 -15.39 8.14 5.63
C GLY A 165 -16.18 6.92 6.08
N TYR A 166 -16.12 5.85 5.30
CA TYR A 166 -16.79 4.57 5.54
C TYR A 166 -18.32 4.61 5.41
N SER A 167 -18.87 5.57 4.69
CA SER A 167 -20.27 5.53 4.27
C SER A 167 -20.50 4.50 3.19
N SER A 168 -19.53 4.33 2.29
CA SER A 168 -19.40 3.20 1.38
C SER A 168 -18.10 2.44 1.63
N ILE A 169 -18.15 1.10 1.58
CA ILE A 169 -17.04 0.22 1.94
C ILE A 169 -16.77 -0.74 0.79
N ARG A 170 -15.52 -0.77 0.31
CA ARG A 170 -15.06 -1.78 -0.63
C ARG A 170 -14.28 -2.84 0.12
N ILE A 171 -14.59 -4.10 -0.15
CA ILE A 171 -13.88 -5.26 0.36
C ILE A 171 -13.29 -6.02 -0.82
N GLU A 172 -11.97 -6.09 -0.88
CA GLU A 172 -11.20 -6.77 -1.93
C GLU A 172 -9.97 -7.44 -1.32
N PRO A 173 -10.13 -8.58 -0.63
CA PRO A 173 -9.02 -9.24 0.04
C PRO A 173 -8.05 -9.87 -0.95
N ARG A 174 -6.76 -9.71 -0.66
CA ARG A 174 -5.63 -10.26 -1.45
C ARG A 174 -4.71 -11.03 -0.51
N LEU A 175 -4.90 -12.34 -0.44
CA LEU A 175 -4.15 -13.19 0.48
C LEU A 175 -2.79 -13.58 -0.13
N PRO A 176 -1.64 -13.31 0.54
CA PRO A 176 -0.34 -13.87 0.14
C PRO A 176 -0.41 -15.38 -0.03
N LYS A 177 0.36 -15.96 -0.93
CA LYS A 177 0.30 -17.41 -1.23
C LYS A 177 0.59 -18.28 -0.01
N ALA A 178 1.45 -17.82 0.88
CA ALA A 178 1.82 -18.54 2.09
C ALA A 178 0.76 -18.52 3.19
N LEU A 179 -0.31 -17.72 3.04
CA LEU A 179 -1.40 -17.67 4.01
C LEU A 179 -2.62 -18.44 3.52
N ASP A 180 -3.14 -19.31 4.36
CA ASP A 180 -4.37 -20.07 4.09
C ASP A 180 -5.61 -19.28 4.50
N TRP A 181 -5.49 -18.36 5.44
CA TRP A 181 -6.60 -17.55 5.94
C TRP A 181 -6.15 -16.26 6.59
N ALA A 182 -7.08 -15.31 6.67
CA ALA A 182 -6.95 -14.10 7.48
C ALA A 182 -8.32 -13.71 8.03
N GLU A 183 -8.34 -13.14 9.24
CA GLU A 183 -9.54 -12.58 9.86
C GLU A 183 -9.25 -11.16 10.32
N CYS A 184 -10.18 -10.26 10.08
CA CYS A 184 -10.04 -8.86 10.42
C CYS A 184 -11.33 -8.31 11.02
N ARG A 185 -11.17 -7.53 12.09
CA ARG A 185 -12.23 -6.71 12.68
C ARG A 185 -11.74 -5.28 12.76
N TYR A 186 -12.40 -4.38 12.06
CA TYR A 186 -12.01 -2.98 11.98
C TYR A 186 -13.14 -2.08 12.44
N GLN A 187 -12.89 -1.31 13.50
CA GLN A 187 -13.85 -0.32 14.00
C GLN A 187 -13.71 0.96 13.17
N SER A 188 -14.62 1.14 12.22
CA SER A 188 -14.69 2.34 11.40
C SER A 188 -15.51 3.44 12.09
N LEU A 189 -15.58 4.63 11.47
CA LEU A 189 -16.42 5.74 11.92
C LEU A 189 -17.92 5.39 11.90
N THR A 190 -18.35 4.49 11.02
CA THR A 190 -19.75 4.09 10.86
C THR A 190 -20.09 2.80 11.61
N GLY A 191 -19.11 2.11 12.18
CA GLY A 191 -19.30 0.88 12.92
C GLY A 191 -18.28 -0.20 12.59
N LEU A 192 -18.55 -1.41 13.07
CA LEU A 192 -17.65 -2.55 12.91
C LEU A 192 -17.74 -3.16 11.51
N VAL A 193 -16.58 -3.30 10.85
CA VAL A 193 -16.38 -4.07 9.63
C VAL A 193 -15.71 -5.39 10.01
N GLU A 194 -16.25 -6.51 9.54
CA GLU A 194 -15.74 -7.84 9.77
C GLU A 194 -15.45 -8.52 8.44
N VAL A 195 -14.25 -9.07 8.29
CA VAL A 195 -13.83 -9.83 7.11
C VAL A 195 -13.11 -11.10 7.55
N SER A 196 -13.50 -12.22 6.97
CA SER A 196 -12.77 -13.49 7.07
C SER A 196 -12.54 -14.01 5.65
N VAL A 197 -11.31 -14.29 5.32
CA VAL A 197 -10.92 -14.84 4.02
C VAL A 197 -10.19 -16.17 4.22
N ARG A 198 -10.51 -17.17 3.38
CA ARG A 198 -9.89 -18.50 3.41
C ARG A 198 -9.56 -18.95 2.00
N ARG A 199 -8.38 -19.52 1.84
CA ARG A 199 -7.96 -20.15 0.59
C ARG A 199 -8.56 -21.58 0.53
N LYS A 200 -9.20 -21.87 -0.58
CA LYS A 200 -9.74 -23.22 -0.89
C LYS A 200 -8.81 -23.95 -1.87
N GLU A 201 -9.09 -25.22 -2.07
CA GLU A 201 -8.45 -26.02 -3.10
C GLU A 201 -8.57 -25.31 -4.47
N GLY A 202 -7.48 -25.34 -5.25
CA GLY A 202 -7.39 -24.62 -6.51
C GLY A 202 -7.10 -23.11 -6.38
N GLY A 203 -6.78 -22.61 -5.16
CA GLY A 203 -6.33 -21.24 -4.92
C GLY A 203 -7.43 -20.18 -4.87
N ARG A 204 -8.70 -20.57 -5.04
CA ARG A 204 -9.86 -19.64 -4.90
C ARG A 204 -10.02 -19.19 -3.46
N LEU A 205 -10.50 -17.97 -3.29
CA LEU A 205 -10.79 -17.42 -1.96
C LEU A 205 -12.27 -17.57 -1.62
N GLU A 206 -12.56 -18.03 -0.41
CA GLU A 206 -13.87 -17.91 0.22
C GLU A 206 -13.82 -16.73 1.17
N VAL A 207 -14.72 -15.77 1.00
CA VAL A 207 -14.80 -14.56 1.81
C VAL A 207 -16.12 -14.50 2.54
N SER A 208 -16.07 -14.28 3.85
CA SER A 208 -17.23 -13.90 4.67
C SER A 208 -17.02 -12.47 5.15
N CYS A 209 -17.99 -11.59 4.94
CA CYS A 209 -17.87 -10.21 5.40
C CYS A 209 -19.18 -9.65 5.91
N ARG A 210 -19.09 -8.64 6.78
CA ARG A 210 -20.19 -7.83 7.27
C ARG A 210 -19.74 -6.38 7.39
N ILE A 211 -20.56 -5.47 6.89
CA ILE A 211 -20.36 -4.03 7.00
C ILE A 211 -21.42 -3.41 7.92
N PRO A 212 -21.18 -2.22 8.50
CA PRO A 212 -22.11 -1.55 9.43
C PRO A 212 -23.51 -1.35 8.85
N ALA A 213 -24.56 -1.40 9.68
CA ALA A 213 -25.96 -1.42 9.26
C ALA A 213 -26.39 -0.27 8.34
N ASN A 214 -25.81 0.91 8.53
CA ASN A 214 -26.17 2.13 7.76
C ASN A 214 -25.18 2.43 6.63
N THR A 215 -24.49 1.40 6.12
CA THR A 215 -23.52 1.54 5.03
C THR A 215 -23.92 0.70 3.84
N VAL A 216 -23.36 1.02 2.68
CA VAL A 216 -23.39 0.20 1.48
C VAL A 216 -21.98 -0.18 1.08
N GLY A 217 -21.81 -1.15 0.21
CA GLY A 217 -20.48 -1.51 -0.23
C GLY A 217 -20.43 -2.50 -1.38
N THR A 218 -19.21 -2.93 -1.69
CA THR A 218 -18.93 -3.97 -2.67
C THR A 218 -17.95 -4.99 -2.11
N LEU A 219 -18.13 -6.25 -2.46
CA LEU A 219 -17.16 -7.31 -2.27
C LEU A 219 -16.67 -7.77 -3.64
N GLU A 220 -15.36 -7.68 -3.85
CA GLU A 220 -14.69 -8.17 -5.05
C GLU A 220 -13.84 -9.39 -4.71
N VAL A 221 -14.15 -10.53 -5.27
CA VAL A 221 -13.42 -11.78 -5.04
C VAL A 221 -13.56 -12.75 -6.21
N ASN A 222 -12.50 -13.43 -6.61
CA ASN A 222 -12.46 -14.41 -7.69
C ASN A 222 -13.06 -13.89 -9.02
N GLY A 223 -12.89 -12.59 -9.33
CA GLY A 223 -13.46 -11.93 -10.52
C GLY A 223 -14.97 -11.66 -10.45
N LYS A 224 -15.58 -11.82 -9.27
CA LYS A 224 -16.98 -11.48 -9.02
C LYS A 224 -17.10 -10.21 -8.19
N THR A 225 -18.09 -9.38 -8.50
CA THR A 225 -18.47 -8.23 -7.69
C THR A 225 -19.88 -8.46 -7.10
N VAL A 226 -19.98 -8.32 -5.78
CA VAL A 226 -21.24 -8.45 -5.03
C VAL A 226 -21.55 -7.13 -4.33
N VAL A 227 -22.75 -6.60 -4.51
CA VAL A 227 -23.21 -5.41 -3.77
C VAL A 227 -23.58 -5.81 -2.35
N LEU A 228 -23.07 -5.07 -1.39
CA LEU A 228 -23.30 -5.29 0.04
C LEU A 228 -24.30 -4.28 0.60
N THR A 229 -25.24 -4.78 1.38
CA THR A 229 -26.13 -4.00 2.23
C THR A 229 -25.68 -4.15 3.67
N GLY A 230 -25.57 -3.05 4.39
CA GLY A 230 -25.10 -3.04 5.77
C GLY A 230 -25.96 -3.87 6.73
N GLY A 231 -25.32 -4.41 7.75
CA GLY A 231 -25.94 -5.26 8.75
C GLY A 231 -26.13 -6.73 8.36
N ILE A 232 -25.90 -7.09 7.10
CA ILE A 232 -26.03 -8.45 6.57
C ILE A 232 -24.64 -9.11 6.46
N THR A 233 -24.55 -10.39 6.80
CA THR A 233 -23.34 -11.18 6.55
C THR A 233 -23.43 -11.86 5.20
N TYR A 234 -22.45 -11.59 4.36
CA TYR A 234 -22.28 -12.21 3.04
C TYR A 234 -21.22 -13.30 3.10
N ARG A 235 -21.42 -14.37 2.33
CA ARG A 235 -20.39 -15.40 2.10
C ARG A 235 -20.31 -15.68 0.60
N VAL A 236 -19.13 -15.54 0.01
CA VAL A 236 -18.87 -15.68 -1.43
C VAL A 236 -17.63 -16.56 -1.64
N SER A 237 -17.69 -17.48 -2.60
CA SER A 237 -16.62 -18.40 -2.99
C SER A 237 -16.40 -18.43 -4.50
#